data_a4be511fcb8e873865927b7f8f50a7fa
#
_entry.id   a4be511fcb8e873865927b7f8f50a7fa
#
_cell.length_a   1.000
_cell.length_b   1.000
_cell.length_c   1.000
_cell.angle_alpha   90.00
_cell.angle_beta   90.00
_cell.angle_gamma   90.00
#
_symmetry.space_group_name_H-M   'P 1'
#
loop_
_entity.id
_entity.type
_entity.pdbx_description
1 polymer ?
#
loop_
_entity_poly.entity_id
_entity_poly.type
_entity_poly.pdbx_seq_one_letter_code
_entity_poly.pdbx_strand_id
1 'polypeptide(L)'
;RAVDVPVTLKIRTGWCAGHRNAPTIARIAEDAGIAALAVHGRTRDQHYTGTAEYDTIAAIKAALSIPVVANGDVDSPEKALAVLRHTGVDAVMVGRAAQGRPWIFREIAHFLATGEHLAPPTLAEVRDILLGHLDALHAFYGEASGVRIARKHLGWYADANGAPLRDQMMRADTPRATLDLIARAFGEAAGVAA
;
A
#
# COMPACT_ATOMS: atom_id res chain seq x y z
N ARG A 1 11.76 17.26 23.71
CA ARG A 1 11.88 16.64 22.38
C ARG A 1 12.84 15.46 22.51
N ALA A 2 12.37 14.25 22.12
CA ALA A 2 13.21 13.04 22.18
C ALA A 2 14.03 12.85 20.89
N VAL A 3 13.59 13.46 19.76
CA VAL A 3 14.23 13.36 18.44
C VAL A 3 14.14 14.69 17.68
N ASP A 4 15.05 14.90 16.73
CA ASP A 4 15.10 16.11 15.88
C ASP A 4 14.48 15.90 14.48
N VAL A 5 13.87 14.73 14.23
CA VAL A 5 13.16 14.44 13.00
C VAL A 5 11.66 14.68 13.17
N PRO A 6 10.90 14.95 12.09
CA PRO A 6 9.44 15.05 12.15
C PRO A 6 8.82 13.72 12.67
N VAL A 7 7.91 13.83 13.63
CA VAL A 7 7.15 12.68 14.15
C VAL A 7 5.75 12.73 13.56
N THR A 8 5.29 11.65 12.97
CA THR A 8 3.94 11.49 12.45
C THR A 8 3.17 10.45 13.26
N LEU A 9 1.85 10.54 13.22
CA LEU A 9 0.97 9.61 13.94
C LEU A 9 0.02 8.91 12.96
N LYS A 10 -0.20 7.60 13.16
CA LYS A 10 -1.25 6.86 12.45
C LYS A 10 -2.25 6.28 13.44
N ILE A 11 -3.54 6.56 13.22
CA ILE A 11 -4.64 6.11 14.10
C ILE A 11 -5.77 5.45 13.31
N ARG A 12 -6.72 4.87 14.04
CA ARG A 12 -8.05 4.49 13.57
C ARG A 12 -9.10 5.45 14.10
N THR A 13 -10.35 5.39 13.60
CA THR A 13 -11.42 6.29 14.02
C THR A 13 -11.85 6.13 15.49
N GLY A 14 -11.51 5.02 16.12
CA GLY A 14 -11.77 4.73 17.53
C GLY A 14 -11.66 3.25 17.83
N TRP A 15 -12.07 2.86 19.05
CA TRP A 15 -12.08 1.46 19.47
C TRP A 15 -13.21 0.68 18.82
N CYS A 16 -14.44 1.18 18.88
CA CYS A 16 -15.65 0.62 18.29
C CYS A 16 -16.60 1.74 17.82
N ALA A 17 -17.69 1.37 17.18
CA ALA A 17 -18.67 2.32 16.63
C ALA A 17 -19.19 3.34 17.68
N GLY A 18 -19.40 2.90 18.92
CA GLY A 18 -19.84 3.76 20.02
C GLY A 18 -18.72 4.58 20.68
N HIS A 19 -17.46 4.33 20.35
CA HIS A 19 -16.30 5.02 20.93
C HIS A 19 -15.32 5.48 19.84
N ARG A 20 -15.77 6.41 19.02
CA ARG A 20 -14.97 7.08 17.98
C ARG A 20 -14.34 8.35 18.53
N ASN A 21 -13.16 8.25 19.09
CA ASN A 21 -12.42 9.33 19.73
C ASN A 21 -11.30 9.95 18.86
N ALA A 22 -11.19 9.55 17.59
CA ALA A 22 -10.13 10.05 16.70
C ALA A 22 -10.09 11.59 16.61
N PRO A 23 -11.21 12.35 16.54
CA PRO A 23 -11.12 13.81 16.52
C PRO A 23 -10.45 14.41 17.75
N THR A 24 -10.72 13.87 18.94
CA THR A 24 -10.07 14.30 20.18
C THR A 24 -8.58 13.98 20.18
N ILE A 25 -8.22 12.74 19.80
CA ILE A 25 -6.82 12.32 19.70
C ILE A 25 -6.05 13.14 18.67
N ALA A 26 -6.70 13.49 17.55
CA ALA A 26 -6.11 14.30 16.49
C ALA A 26 -5.70 15.69 16.98
N ARG A 27 -6.54 16.37 17.75
CA ARG A 27 -6.19 17.67 18.38
C ARG A 27 -5.05 17.55 19.38
N ILE A 28 -5.12 16.56 20.28
CA ILE A 28 -4.03 16.30 21.22
C ILE A 28 -2.70 16.06 20.49
N ALA A 29 -2.73 15.33 19.37
CA ALA A 29 -1.54 15.06 18.57
C ALA A 29 -0.97 16.34 17.93
N GLU A 30 -1.82 17.20 17.37
CA GLU A 30 -1.41 18.50 16.82
C GLU A 30 -0.80 19.38 17.90
N ASP A 31 -1.48 19.53 19.04
CA ASP A 31 -0.99 20.30 20.20
C ASP A 31 0.35 19.78 20.75
N ALA A 32 0.57 18.47 20.65
CA ALA A 32 1.84 17.82 21.02
C ALA A 32 2.94 17.97 19.97
N GLY A 33 2.68 18.61 18.81
CA GLY A 33 3.66 18.88 17.77
C GLY A 33 3.88 17.72 16.78
N ILE A 34 2.89 16.86 16.59
CA ILE A 34 2.89 15.85 15.51
C ILE A 34 2.85 16.56 14.16
N ALA A 35 3.75 16.17 13.25
CA ALA A 35 3.93 16.84 11.96
C ALA A 35 2.91 16.45 10.88
N ALA A 36 2.31 15.26 10.96
CA ALA A 36 1.24 14.80 10.07
C ALA A 36 0.46 13.65 10.71
N LEU A 37 -0.81 13.51 10.34
CA LEU A 37 -1.72 12.50 10.88
C LEU A 37 -2.28 11.62 9.76
N ALA A 38 -2.13 10.29 9.86
CA ALA A 38 -2.83 9.34 8.99
C ALA A 38 -3.99 8.68 9.75
N VAL A 39 -5.19 8.69 9.16
CA VAL A 39 -6.40 8.14 9.79
C VAL A 39 -6.99 7.03 8.95
N HIS A 40 -7.13 5.83 9.53
CA HIS A 40 -7.83 4.73 8.89
C HIS A 40 -9.32 4.80 9.21
N GLY A 41 -10.15 4.81 8.17
CA GLY A 41 -11.62 4.95 8.25
C GLY A 41 -12.36 3.74 8.85
N ARG A 42 -11.73 2.98 9.75
CA ARG A 42 -12.32 1.88 10.51
C ARG A 42 -11.95 1.99 11.98
N THR A 43 -12.83 1.48 12.83
CA THR A 43 -12.55 1.29 14.25
C THR A 43 -11.63 0.07 14.49
N ARG A 44 -11.11 -0.06 15.72
CA ARG A 44 -10.18 -1.14 16.07
C ARG A 44 -10.84 -2.52 15.99
N ASP A 45 -12.09 -2.64 16.44
CA ASP A 45 -12.89 -3.88 16.45
C ASP A 45 -13.33 -4.35 15.06
N GLN A 46 -13.48 -3.43 14.09
CA GLN A 46 -13.80 -3.80 12.71
C GLN A 46 -12.68 -4.57 12.00
N HIS A 47 -11.45 -4.49 12.47
CA HIS A 47 -10.28 -5.05 11.77
C HIS A 47 -10.24 -4.62 10.29
N TYR A 48 -10.68 -5.50 9.37
CA TYR A 48 -10.79 -5.25 7.92
C TYR A 48 -12.18 -5.59 7.37
N THR A 49 -13.16 -5.83 8.25
CA THR A 49 -14.55 -6.12 7.84
C THR A 49 -15.32 -4.85 7.50
N GLY A 50 -16.38 -4.99 6.71
CA GLY A 50 -17.19 -3.86 6.26
C GLY A 50 -16.39 -2.89 5.35
N THR A 51 -16.84 -1.65 5.27
CA THR A 51 -16.23 -0.58 4.47
C THR A 51 -15.61 0.49 5.37
N ALA A 52 -14.51 1.10 4.89
CA ALA A 52 -13.96 2.29 5.54
C ALA A 52 -14.92 3.48 5.36
N GLU A 53 -15.16 4.24 6.42
CA GLU A 53 -15.91 5.49 6.37
C GLU A 53 -14.95 6.68 6.34
N TYR A 54 -15.39 7.78 5.76
CA TYR A 54 -14.53 8.94 5.55
C TYR A 54 -15.03 10.21 6.23
N ASP A 55 -16.23 10.22 6.79
CA ASP A 55 -16.83 11.40 7.44
C ASP A 55 -16.04 11.83 8.67
N THR A 56 -15.59 10.88 9.50
CA THR A 56 -14.71 11.18 10.63
C THR A 56 -13.37 11.78 10.14
N ILE A 57 -12.84 11.31 8.99
CA ILE A 57 -11.59 11.84 8.43
C ILE A 57 -11.81 13.28 7.93
N ALA A 58 -12.93 13.55 7.25
CA ALA A 58 -13.30 14.87 6.80
C ALA A 58 -13.42 15.86 7.97
N ALA A 59 -14.10 15.45 9.05
CA ALA A 59 -14.22 16.25 10.26
C ALA A 59 -12.87 16.55 10.92
N ILE A 60 -11.96 15.58 10.95
CA ILE A 60 -10.59 15.77 11.45
C ILE A 60 -9.83 16.77 10.57
N LYS A 61 -9.88 16.61 9.23
CA LYS A 61 -9.19 17.54 8.30
C LYS A 61 -9.69 18.95 8.44
N ALA A 62 -10.99 19.15 8.59
CA ALA A 62 -11.58 20.47 8.79
C ALA A 62 -11.16 21.14 10.11
N ALA A 63 -10.73 20.37 11.10
CA ALA A 63 -10.40 20.83 12.43
C ALA A 63 -8.89 21.03 12.67
N LEU A 64 -8.01 20.48 11.82
CA LEU A 64 -6.56 20.51 11.99
C LEU A 64 -5.86 21.36 10.93
N SER A 65 -4.72 21.95 11.30
CA SER A 65 -3.84 22.70 10.41
C SER A 65 -2.74 21.82 9.79
N ILE A 66 -2.36 20.74 10.47
CA ILE A 66 -1.34 19.81 10.00
C ILE A 66 -1.85 18.96 8.84
N PRO A 67 -0.96 18.41 7.99
CA PRO A 67 -1.34 17.46 6.95
C PRO A 67 -2.08 16.24 7.50
N VAL A 68 -3.20 15.89 6.86
CA VAL A 68 -4.02 14.72 7.17
C VAL A 68 -4.03 13.78 5.97
N VAL A 69 -3.81 12.50 6.21
CA VAL A 69 -3.76 11.44 5.20
C VAL A 69 -4.92 10.47 5.43
N ALA A 70 -5.79 10.30 4.44
CA ALA A 70 -6.88 9.32 4.50
C ALA A 70 -6.38 7.91 4.14
N ASN A 71 -6.76 6.93 4.94
CA ASN A 71 -6.44 5.52 4.72
C ASN A 71 -7.69 4.65 4.84
N GLY A 72 -7.75 3.59 4.07
CA GLY A 72 -8.80 2.57 4.06
C GLY A 72 -9.45 2.45 2.69
N ASP A 73 -9.48 1.23 2.15
CA ASP A 73 -10.18 0.83 0.91
C ASP A 73 -9.90 1.73 -0.32
N VAL A 74 -8.72 2.33 -0.39
CA VAL A 74 -8.24 3.06 -1.58
C VAL A 74 -7.57 2.02 -2.47
N ASP A 75 -8.29 1.57 -3.50
CA ASP A 75 -7.92 0.45 -4.37
C ASP A 75 -7.95 0.81 -5.87
N SER A 76 -8.37 2.01 -6.21
CA SER A 76 -8.39 2.52 -7.59
C SER A 76 -8.12 4.03 -7.65
N PRO A 77 -7.77 4.55 -8.83
CA PRO A 77 -7.63 5.99 -9.06
C PRO A 77 -8.89 6.78 -8.76
N GLU A 78 -10.07 6.27 -9.15
CA GLU A 78 -11.37 6.92 -8.90
C GLU A 78 -11.67 6.97 -7.41
N LYS A 79 -11.37 5.88 -6.70
CA LYS A 79 -11.57 5.83 -5.25
C LYS A 79 -10.65 6.83 -4.55
N ALA A 80 -9.41 6.94 -4.99
CA ALA A 80 -8.49 7.96 -4.48
C ALA A 80 -9.03 9.39 -4.69
N LEU A 81 -9.50 9.70 -5.91
CA LEU A 81 -10.11 11.00 -6.22
C LEU A 81 -11.37 11.26 -5.39
N ALA A 82 -12.25 10.27 -5.27
CA ALA A 82 -13.48 10.38 -4.48
C ALA A 82 -13.18 10.67 -3.01
N VAL A 83 -12.20 9.97 -2.43
CA VAL A 83 -11.78 10.18 -1.04
C VAL A 83 -11.18 11.57 -0.84
N LEU A 84 -10.28 12.01 -1.73
CA LEU A 84 -9.70 13.36 -1.68
C LEU A 84 -10.78 14.44 -1.74
N ARG A 85 -11.73 14.31 -2.67
CA ARG A 85 -12.83 15.29 -2.82
C ARG A 85 -13.79 15.30 -1.64
N HIS A 86 -14.13 14.13 -1.11
CA HIS A 86 -15.06 14.02 0.01
C HIS A 86 -14.46 14.55 1.32
N THR A 87 -13.18 14.28 1.56
CA THR A 87 -12.55 14.56 2.85
C THR A 87 -11.75 15.86 2.88
N GLY A 88 -11.33 16.37 1.74
CA GLY A 88 -10.42 17.50 1.65
C GLY A 88 -9.01 17.25 2.21
N VAL A 89 -8.62 15.99 2.45
CA VAL A 89 -7.30 15.63 2.98
C VAL A 89 -6.17 15.93 1.99
N ASP A 90 -4.96 16.03 2.51
CA ASP A 90 -3.77 16.38 1.73
C ASP A 90 -3.22 15.22 0.92
N ALA A 91 -3.49 13.97 1.35
CA ALA A 91 -3.05 12.76 0.65
C ALA A 91 -3.91 11.53 1.00
N VAL A 92 -3.75 10.47 0.21
CA VAL A 92 -4.30 9.14 0.50
C VAL A 92 -3.19 8.15 0.77
N MET A 93 -3.47 7.17 1.64
CA MET A 93 -2.57 6.06 1.93
C MET A 93 -3.17 4.75 1.41
N VAL A 94 -2.50 4.15 0.44
CA VAL A 94 -2.85 2.83 -0.07
C VAL A 94 -2.26 1.74 0.83
N GLY A 95 -3.03 0.69 1.08
CA GLY A 95 -2.60 -0.48 1.83
C GLY A 95 -2.57 -1.73 0.97
N ARG A 96 -3.51 -2.63 1.21
CA ARG A 96 -3.60 -3.96 0.58
C ARG A 96 -3.63 -3.92 -0.94
N ALA A 97 -4.21 -2.89 -1.54
CA ALA A 97 -4.31 -2.75 -3.00
C ALA A 97 -2.94 -2.60 -3.70
N ALA A 98 -1.87 -2.27 -2.98
CA ALA A 98 -0.51 -2.25 -3.52
C ALA A 98 0.18 -3.63 -3.49
N GLN A 99 -0.41 -4.62 -2.83
CA GLN A 99 0.14 -5.98 -2.76
C GLN A 99 0.01 -6.65 -4.12
N GLY A 100 1.14 -6.98 -4.75
CA GLY A 100 1.19 -7.52 -6.10
C GLY A 100 0.88 -6.52 -7.23
N ARG A 101 0.59 -5.26 -6.88
CA ARG A 101 0.26 -4.16 -7.79
C ARG A 101 0.91 -2.84 -7.32
N PRO A 102 2.23 -2.76 -7.14
CA PRO A 102 2.86 -1.55 -6.62
C PRO A 102 2.72 -0.35 -7.57
N TRP A 103 2.48 -0.55 -8.85
CA TRP A 103 2.21 0.50 -9.83
C TRP A 103 0.89 1.24 -9.61
N ILE A 104 0.02 0.80 -8.69
CA ILE A 104 -1.20 1.53 -8.32
C ILE A 104 -0.92 2.98 -7.92
N PHE A 105 0.24 3.27 -7.33
CA PHE A 105 0.64 4.65 -6.99
C PHE A 105 0.84 5.50 -8.24
N ARG A 106 1.46 4.94 -9.28
CA ARG A 106 1.65 5.62 -10.58
C ARG A 106 0.30 5.83 -11.26
N GLU A 107 -0.58 4.84 -11.23
CA GLU A 107 -1.93 4.94 -11.81
C GLU A 107 -2.74 6.05 -11.12
N ILE A 108 -2.75 6.09 -9.78
CA ILE A 108 -3.43 7.12 -9.01
C ILE A 108 -2.84 8.50 -9.32
N ALA A 109 -1.52 8.65 -9.27
CA ALA A 109 -0.86 9.94 -9.54
C ALA A 109 -1.18 10.47 -10.94
N HIS A 110 -1.13 9.61 -11.96
CA HIS A 110 -1.46 9.99 -13.33
C HIS A 110 -2.93 10.42 -13.45
N PHE A 111 -3.85 9.62 -12.95
CA PHE A 111 -5.29 9.93 -12.99
C PHE A 111 -5.64 11.23 -12.26
N LEU A 112 -5.04 11.48 -11.11
CA LEU A 112 -5.25 12.72 -10.36
C LEU A 112 -4.72 13.95 -11.13
N ALA A 113 -3.67 13.79 -11.92
CA ALA A 113 -3.07 14.88 -12.70
C ALA A 113 -3.78 15.15 -14.03
N THR A 114 -4.29 14.09 -14.69
CA THR A 114 -4.79 14.18 -16.08
C THR A 114 -6.28 13.87 -16.24
N GLY A 115 -6.87 13.11 -15.30
CA GLY A 115 -8.21 12.54 -15.44
C GLY A 115 -8.25 11.27 -16.30
N GLU A 116 -7.11 10.82 -16.82
CA GLU A 116 -7.01 9.68 -17.73
C GLU A 116 -6.37 8.46 -17.05
N HIS A 117 -6.74 7.25 -17.50
CA HIS A 117 -6.13 6.02 -17.03
C HIS A 117 -4.83 5.72 -17.77
N LEU A 118 -3.84 5.20 -17.04
CA LEU A 118 -2.70 4.54 -17.66
C LEU A 118 -3.11 3.17 -18.21
N ALA A 119 -2.51 2.77 -19.33
CA ALA A 119 -2.59 1.40 -19.79
C ALA A 119 -2.06 0.44 -18.69
N PRO A 120 -2.68 -0.73 -18.49
CA PRO A 120 -2.17 -1.73 -17.57
C PRO A 120 -0.74 -2.14 -17.97
N PRO A 121 0.13 -2.45 -17.02
CA PRO A 121 1.47 -2.95 -17.35
C PRO A 121 1.36 -4.31 -18.07
N THR A 122 2.27 -4.53 -18.99
CA THR A 122 2.45 -5.84 -19.64
C THR A 122 2.99 -6.85 -18.63
N LEU A 123 2.83 -8.15 -18.90
CA LEU A 123 3.41 -9.19 -18.04
C LEU A 123 4.94 -9.06 -17.92
N ALA A 124 5.61 -8.59 -18.97
CA ALA A 124 7.06 -8.33 -18.94
C ALA A 124 7.40 -7.20 -17.94
N GLU A 125 6.66 -6.10 -17.96
CA GLU A 125 6.85 -5.01 -16.98
C GLU A 125 6.56 -5.48 -15.55
N VAL A 126 5.51 -6.27 -15.34
CA VAL A 126 5.18 -6.86 -14.02
C VAL A 126 6.33 -7.74 -13.53
N ARG A 127 6.88 -8.59 -14.41
CA ARG A 127 8.04 -9.43 -14.11
C ARG A 127 9.25 -8.58 -13.69
N ASP A 128 9.58 -7.55 -14.45
CA ASP A 128 10.75 -6.72 -14.20
C ASP A 128 10.62 -5.96 -12.87
N ILE A 129 9.42 -5.46 -12.54
CA ILE A 129 9.11 -4.87 -11.23
C ILE A 129 9.28 -5.92 -10.11
N LEU A 130 8.77 -7.14 -10.32
CA LEU A 130 8.90 -8.23 -9.36
C LEU A 130 10.36 -8.61 -9.12
N LEU A 131 11.16 -8.74 -10.17
CA LEU A 131 12.59 -9.06 -10.07
C LEU A 131 13.34 -7.99 -9.27
N GLY A 132 13.13 -6.70 -9.58
CA GLY A 132 13.73 -5.60 -8.82
C GLY A 132 13.30 -5.60 -7.35
N HIS A 133 12.05 -5.97 -7.04
CA HIS A 133 11.57 -6.11 -5.67
C HIS A 133 12.27 -7.25 -4.93
N LEU A 134 12.49 -8.40 -5.58
CA LEU A 134 13.21 -9.53 -5.00
C LEU A 134 14.67 -9.19 -4.72
N ASP A 135 15.34 -8.53 -5.66
CA ASP A 135 16.72 -8.09 -5.49
C ASP A 135 16.86 -7.16 -4.27
N ALA A 136 15.94 -6.22 -4.12
CA ALA A 136 15.91 -5.33 -2.95
C ALA A 136 15.66 -6.09 -1.64
N LEU A 137 14.78 -7.10 -1.63
CA LEU A 137 14.54 -7.97 -0.47
C LEU A 137 15.77 -8.78 -0.10
N HIS A 138 16.44 -9.38 -1.09
CA HIS A 138 17.66 -10.17 -0.86
C HIS A 138 18.83 -9.30 -0.39
N ALA A 139 18.99 -8.11 -0.96
CA ALA A 139 20.02 -7.16 -0.55
C ALA A 139 19.82 -6.68 0.90
N PHE A 140 18.56 -6.46 1.31
CA PHE A 140 18.26 -5.93 2.64
C PHE A 140 18.26 -7.00 3.75
N TYR A 141 17.64 -8.17 3.49
CA TYR A 141 17.45 -9.21 4.50
C TYR A 141 18.46 -10.35 4.42
N GLY A 142 19.32 -10.38 3.40
CA GLY A 142 20.16 -11.52 3.04
C GLY A 142 19.34 -12.62 2.35
N GLU A 143 20.04 -13.56 1.70
CA GLU A 143 19.42 -14.58 0.85
C GLU A 143 18.39 -15.45 1.60
N ALA A 144 18.78 -16.07 2.71
CA ALA A 144 17.93 -17.02 3.43
C ALA A 144 16.64 -16.39 3.98
N SER A 145 16.72 -15.17 4.52
CA SER A 145 15.54 -14.45 5.03
C SER A 145 14.76 -13.80 3.88
N GLY A 146 15.46 -13.25 2.89
CA GLY A 146 14.88 -12.64 1.70
C GLY A 146 13.98 -13.62 0.94
N VAL A 147 14.42 -14.85 0.68
CA VAL A 147 13.61 -15.90 0.03
C VAL A 147 12.33 -16.19 0.82
N ARG A 148 12.42 -16.32 2.13
CA ARG A 148 11.21 -16.59 2.96
C ARG A 148 10.22 -15.43 2.95
N ILE A 149 10.71 -14.20 3.03
CA ILE A 149 9.88 -12.98 2.96
C ILE A 149 9.27 -12.85 1.57
N ALA A 150 10.05 -13.10 0.52
CA ALA A 150 9.63 -13.01 -0.88
C ALA A 150 8.43 -13.89 -1.22
N ARG A 151 8.31 -15.08 -0.62
CA ARG A 151 7.19 -16.02 -0.87
C ARG A 151 5.82 -15.34 -0.82
N LYS A 152 5.58 -14.53 0.19
CA LYS A 152 4.30 -13.82 0.34
C LYS A 152 4.07 -12.81 -0.78
N HIS A 153 5.11 -12.09 -1.17
CA HIS A 153 5.04 -11.14 -2.28
C HIS A 153 4.80 -11.86 -3.61
N LEU A 154 5.50 -12.96 -3.87
CA LEU A 154 5.29 -13.81 -5.05
C LEU A 154 3.82 -14.25 -5.16
N GLY A 155 3.22 -14.72 -4.05
CA GLY A 155 1.81 -15.06 -4.01
C GLY A 155 0.91 -13.89 -4.40
N TRP A 156 1.15 -12.69 -3.88
CA TRP A 156 0.38 -11.51 -4.22
C TRP A 156 0.53 -11.09 -5.68
N TYR A 157 1.75 -11.15 -6.25
CA TYR A 157 1.94 -10.85 -7.67
C TYR A 157 1.23 -11.88 -8.56
N ALA A 158 1.28 -13.16 -8.20
CA ALA A 158 0.55 -14.19 -8.93
C ALA A 158 -0.97 -13.97 -8.88
N ASP A 159 -1.52 -13.71 -7.69
CA ASP A 159 -2.95 -13.48 -7.50
C ASP A 159 -3.42 -12.21 -8.24
N ALA A 160 -2.70 -11.11 -8.14
CA ALA A 160 -3.08 -9.84 -8.75
C ALA A 160 -3.02 -9.84 -10.29
N ASN A 161 -2.20 -10.71 -10.89
CA ASN A 161 -1.96 -10.75 -12.33
C ASN A 161 -2.46 -12.04 -13.00
N GLY A 162 -3.17 -12.92 -12.26
CA GLY A 162 -3.64 -14.19 -12.79
C GLY A 162 -2.53 -15.14 -13.26
N ALA A 163 -1.32 -14.99 -12.68
CA ALA A 163 -0.18 -15.77 -13.10
C ALA A 163 -0.27 -17.22 -12.57
N PRO A 164 0.10 -18.23 -13.38
CA PRO A 164 0.13 -19.62 -12.95
C PRO A 164 1.25 -19.86 -11.92
N LEU A 165 1.30 -21.07 -11.37
CA LEU A 165 2.39 -21.56 -10.50
C LEU A 165 2.46 -20.88 -9.11
N ARG A 166 1.42 -20.15 -8.68
CA ARG A 166 1.37 -19.45 -7.38
C ARG A 166 1.86 -20.32 -6.21
N ASP A 167 1.32 -21.54 -6.07
CA ASP A 167 1.66 -22.43 -4.95
C ASP A 167 3.09 -22.92 -5.00
N GLN A 168 3.67 -23.09 -6.20
CA GLN A 168 5.08 -23.41 -6.37
C GLN A 168 5.97 -22.23 -5.98
N MET A 169 5.61 -21.02 -6.39
CA MET A 169 6.31 -19.79 -6.00
C MET A 169 6.34 -19.59 -4.48
N MET A 170 5.24 -19.86 -3.80
CA MET A 170 5.16 -19.74 -2.34
C MET A 170 5.95 -20.80 -1.59
N ARG A 171 6.39 -21.88 -2.26
CA ARG A 171 7.22 -22.95 -1.70
C ARG A 171 8.68 -22.90 -2.14
N ALA A 172 9.02 -21.99 -3.04
CA ALA A 172 10.41 -21.82 -3.48
C ALA A 172 11.33 -21.59 -2.26
N ASP A 173 12.46 -22.28 -2.22
CA ASP A 173 13.39 -22.27 -1.09
C ASP A 173 14.77 -21.71 -1.46
N THR A 174 15.00 -21.45 -2.76
CA THR A 174 16.21 -20.83 -3.26
C THR A 174 15.90 -19.67 -4.21
N PRO A 175 16.80 -18.68 -4.35
CA PRO A 175 16.66 -17.62 -5.33
C PRO A 175 16.51 -18.15 -6.75
N ARG A 176 17.31 -19.18 -7.13
CA ARG A 176 17.27 -19.77 -8.46
C ARG A 176 15.90 -20.40 -8.77
N ALA A 177 15.37 -21.22 -7.86
CA ALA A 177 14.03 -21.80 -8.02
C ALA A 177 12.96 -20.73 -8.17
N THR A 178 13.09 -19.62 -7.44
CA THR A 178 12.20 -18.47 -7.53
C THR A 178 12.27 -17.82 -8.92
N LEU A 179 13.47 -17.58 -9.45
CA LEU A 179 13.67 -16.98 -10.78
C LEU A 179 13.13 -17.87 -11.90
N ASP A 180 13.38 -19.18 -11.83
CA ASP A 180 12.86 -20.16 -12.81
C ASP A 180 11.32 -20.18 -12.83
N LEU A 181 10.68 -20.08 -11.66
CA LEU A 181 9.22 -20.02 -11.55
C LEU A 181 8.66 -18.69 -12.09
N ILE A 182 9.33 -17.57 -11.85
CA ILE A 182 8.93 -16.27 -12.38
C ILE A 182 9.03 -16.26 -13.91
N ALA A 183 10.12 -16.77 -14.48
CA ALA A 183 10.28 -16.86 -15.93
C ALA A 183 9.15 -17.69 -16.57
N ARG A 184 8.78 -18.81 -15.96
CA ARG A 184 7.68 -19.66 -16.42
C ARG A 184 6.30 -19.03 -16.27
N ALA A 185 6.09 -18.22 -15.23
CA ALA A 185 4.79 -17.64 -14.91
C ALA A 185 4.53 -16.30 -15.62
N PHE A 186 5.57 -15.49 -15.82
CA PHE A 186 5.48 -14.15 -16.39
C PHE A 186 6.23 -14.01 -17.74
N GLY A 187 6.72 -15.12 -18.30
CA GLY A 187 7.52 -15.13 -19.52
C GLY A 187 9.02 -14.92 -19.25
N GLU A 188 9.87 -15.42 -20.16
CA GLU A 188 11.32 -15.25 -20.06
C GLU A 188 11.73 -13.80 -20.26
N ALA A 189 12.77 -13.35 -19.54
CA ALA A 189 13.36 -12.04 -19.76
C ALA A 189 14.00 -12.02 -21.16
N ALA A 190 13.65 -11.05 -22.00
CA ALA A 190 14.35 -10.84 -23.24
C ALA A 190 15.82 -10.53 -22.91
N GLY A 191 16.71 -11.51 -23.12
CA GLY A 191 18.17 -11.31 -23.14
C GLY A 191 18.91 -11.43 -21.81
N VAL A 192 18.79 -12.54 -21.11
CA VAL A 192 19.93 -13.04 -20.30
C VAL A 192 20.48 -14.28 -21.02
N ALA A 193 21.29 -14.03 -22.05
CA ALA A 193 22.21 -15.04 -22.57
C ALA A 193 23.25 -15.33 -21.48
N ALA A 194 23.47 -16.63 -21.24
CA ALA A 194 24.42 -17.20 -20.29
C ALA A 194 25.86 -16.70 -20.49
#